data_64374df5639466720c362e548053a458
#
_entry.id   64374df5639466720c362e548053a458
#
_cell.length_a   1.000
_cell.length_b   1.000
_cell.length_c   1.000
_cell.angle_alpha   90.00
_cell.angle_beta   90.00
_cell.angle_gamma   90.00
#
_symmetry.space_group_name_H-M   'P 1'
#
loop_
_entity.id
_entity.type
_entity.pdbx_description
1 polymer ?
#
loop_
_entity_poly.entity_id
_entity_poly.type
_entity_poly.pdbx_seq_one_letter_code
_entity_poly.pdbx_strand_id
1 'polypeptide(L)'
;EPILANCLGGEARSAKNSPVKRIDDNGNATTNGRQIDCYIEEAKEVYELKMRVTIAASGQGRFSEEMSFPYEAQKAGLIPILVVFDNNESALLTKLKNRYIECNGKCYIGNDAWKILQERAGHEMGIFINKYIYPPINSMEQCLQSNPHEITLSKQESQIVISNTTNRYTIDREI
;
A
#
# COMPACT_ATOMS: atom_id res chain seq x y z
N GLU A 1 -6.40 1.05 10.46
CA GLU A 1 -6.09 2.48 10.13
C GLU A 1 -5.90 3.32 11.40
N PRO A 2 -6.83 3.43 12.38
CA PRO A 2 -6.65 4.31 13.55
C PRO A 2 -5.40 4.02 14.38
N ILE A 3 -5.02 2.77 14.54
CA ILE A 3 -3.81 2.37 15.28
C ILE A 3 -2.56 2.95 14.61
N LEU A 4 -2.43 2.79 13.29
CA LEU A 4 -1.29 3.33 12.54
C LEU A 4 -1.28 4.86 12.56
N ALA A 5 -2.44 5.50 12.46
CA ALA A 5 -2.54 6.95 12.57
C ALA A 5 -2.01 7.45 13.92
N ASN A 6 -2.42 6.82 15.02
CA ASN A 6 -1.93 7.16 16.35
C ASN A 6 -0.41 6.90 16.49
N CYS A 7 0.10 5.81 15.91
CA CYS A 7 1.54 5.53 15.90
C CYS A 7 2.35 6.60 15.15
N LEU A 8 1.78 7.18 14.11
CA LEU A 8 2.39 8.29 13.35
C LEU A 8 2.27 9.65 14.07
N GLY A 9 1.56 9.71 15.19
CA GLY A 9 1.31 10.94 15.94
C GLY A 9 0.16 11.79 15.40
N GLY A 10 -0.73 11.19 14.62
CA GLY A 10 -1.89 11.84 14.03
C GLY A 10 -3.19 11.09 14.31
N GLU A 11 -4.24 11.46 13.60
CA GLU A 11 -5.56 10.85 13.72
C GLU A 11 -6.23 10.62 12.36
N ALA A 12 -7.03 9.56 12.26
CA ALA A 12 -7.85 9.31 11.09
C ALA A 12 -9.00 10.34 11.01
N ARG A 13 -9.32 10.81 9.82
CA ARG A 13 -10.42 11.76 9.59
C ARG A 13 -11.44 11.19 8.61
N SER A 14 -12.69 11.19 9.04
CA SER A 14 -13.81 10.87 8.15
C SER A 14 -14.00 11.97 7.10
N ALA A 15 -14.63 11.65 5.98
CA ALA A 15 -14.91 12.61 4.91
C ALA A 15 -15.66 13.87 5.42
N LYS A 16 -16.56 13.72 6.40
CA LYS A 16 -17.31 14.83 6.99
C LYS A 16 -16.41 15.85 7.68
N ASN A 17 -15.38 15.38 8.39
CA ASN A 17 -14.49 16.20 9.23
C ASN A 17 -13.10 16.41 8.59
N SER A 18 -12.96 16.10 7.30
CA SER A 18 -11.71 16.19 6.59
C SER A 18 -11.37 17.63 6.18
N PRO A 19 -10.12 18.06 6.40
CA PRO A 19 -9.62 19.32 5.85
C PRO A 19 -9.41 19.25 4.32
N VAL A 20 -9.28 18.05 3.74
CA VAL A 20 -9.14 17.86 2.29
C VAL A 20 -10.52 17.75 1.67
N LYS A 21 -10.83 18.65 0.75
CA LYS A 21 -12.10 18.66 0.00
C LYS A 21 -11.88 18.15 -1.42
N ARG A 22 -12.87 17.42 -1.95
CA ARG A 22 -12.88 17.04 -3.36
C ARG A 22 -12.95 18.30 -4.22
N ILE A 23 -12.30 18.25 -5.37
CA ILE A 23 -12.27 19.34 -6.33
C ILE A 23 -13.14 18.94 -7.53
N ASP A 24 -14.01 19.85 -7.96
CA ASP A 24 -14.84 19.68 -9.14
C ASP A 24 -14.07 19.88 -10.46
N ASP A 25 -14.73 19.63 -11.58
CA ASP A 25 -14.14 19.78 -12.92
C ASP A 25 -13.73 21.22 -13.25
N ASN A 26 -14.23 22.20 -12.50
CA ASN A 26 -13.90 23.63 -12.64
C ASN A 26 -12.72 24.03 -11.73
N GLY A 27 -12.18 23.10 -10.94
CA GLY A 27 -11.07 23.33 -10.02
C GLY A 27 -11.48 23.94 -8.67
N ASN A 28 -12.77 23.95 -8.33
CA ASN A 28 -13.29 24.51 -7.08
C ASN A 28 -13.44 23.40 -6.02
N ALA A 29 -13.17 23.77 -4.77
CA ALA A 29 -13.41 22.85 -3.65
C ALA A 29 -14.91 22.65 -3.42
N THR A 30 -15.34 21.39 -3.34
CA THR A 30 -16.72 21.01 -3.04
C THR A 30 -16.95 20.92 -1.52
N THR A 31 -18.21 20.69 -1.13
CA THR A 31 -18.55 20.41 0.28
C THR A 31 -18.13 19.00 0.73
N ASN A 32 -17.87 18.10 -0.24
CA ASN A 32 -17.52 16.71 0.04
C ASN A 32 -16.03 16.59 0.41
N GLY A 33 -15.74 16.07 1.59
CA GLY A 33 -14.37 15.80 2.01
C GLY A 33 -13.86 14.44 1.55
N ARG A 34 -12.55 14.24 1.69
CA ARG A 34 -11.88 12.94 1.54
C ARG A 34 -11.73 12.27 2.89
N GLN A 35 -11.90 10.96 2.95
CA GLN A 35 -11.39 10.20 4.08
C GLN A 35 -9.87 10.29 4.10
N ILE A 36 -9.27 10.42 5.27
CA ILE A 36 -7.83 10.52 5.49
C ILE A 36 -7.45 9.46 6.51
N ASP A 37 -6.47 8.62 6.19
CA ASP A 37 -6.03 7.55 7.07
C ASP A 37 -5.26 8.08 8.28
N CYS A 38 -4.46 9.15 8.08
CA CYS A 38 -3.81 9.87 9.17
C CYS A 38 -3.63 11.35 8.81
N TYR A 39 -4.01 12.23 9.71
CA TYR A 39 -3.80 13.69 9.63
C TYR A 39 -2.97 14.16 10.82
N ILE A 40 -1.88 14.84 10.54
CA ILE A 40 -1.01 15.49 11.53
C ILE A 40 -1.11 17.00 11.32
N GLU A 41 -1.92 17.65 12.15
CA GLU A 41 -2.28 19.06 11.99
C GLU A 41 -1.06 19.99 12.10
N GLU A 42 -0.22 19.79 13.10
CA GLU A 42 0.97 20.61 13.36
C GLU A 42 1.98 20.56 12.21
N ALA A 43 2.14 19.38 11.59
CA ALA A 43 3.03 19.19 10.44
C ALA A 43 2.35 19.51 9.11
N LYS A 44 1.03 19.74 9.08
CA LYS A 44 0.20 19.88 7.87
C LYS A 44 0.36 18.69 6.92
N GLU A 45 0.51 17.48 7.47
CA GLU A 45 0.71 16.25 6.72
C GLU A 45 -0.57 15.41 6.70
N VAL A 46 -0.90 14.86 5.51
CA VAL A 46 -2.00 13.92 5.33
C VAL A 46 -1.48 12.64 4.68
N TYR A 47 -1.81 11.51 5.28
CA TYR A 47 -1.28 10.21 4.91
C TYR A 47 -2.37 9.33 4.30
N GLU A 48 -2.02 8.64 3.23
CA GLU A 48 -2.71 7.47 2.70
C GLU A 48 -1.85 6.24 2.99
N LEU A 49 -2.41 5.27 3.72
CA LEU A 49 -1.72 4.08 4.21
C LEU A 49 -2.19 2.84 3.46
N LYS A 50 -1.31 2.16 2.76
CA LYS A 50 -1.62 0.96 1.98
C LYS A 50 -0.80 -0.23 2.46
N MET A 51 -1.49 -1.25 2.98
CA MET A 51 -0.84 -2.51 3.37
C MET A 51 -0.41 -3.34 2.16
N ARG A 52 -1.09 -3.20 1.03
CA ARG A 52 -0.78 -3.87 -0.25
C ARG A 52 -1.04 -2.94 -1.41
N VAL A 53 -0.35 -3.18 -2.50
CA VAL A 53 -0.65 -2.56 -3.79
C VAL A 53 -1.79 -3.33 -4.47
N THR A 54 -2.96 -3.37 -3.89
CA THR A 54 -4.16 -3.78 -4.63
C THR A 54 -4.76 -2.60 -5.39
N ILE A 55 -3.87 -1.87 -6.09
CA ILE A 55 -4.32 -0.81 -6.98
C ILE A 55 -4.99 -1.53 -8.14
N ALA A 56 -6.31 -1.55 -8.10
CA ALA A 56 -7.10 -1.73 -9.31
C ALA A 56 -7.52 -3.10 -9.81
N ALA A 57 -7.64 -4.11 -9.04
CA ALA A 57 -8.52 -5.18 -9.51
C ALA A 57 -10.01 -4.79 -9.49
N SER A 58 -10.38 -3.69 -8.83
CA SER A 58 -11.78 -3.34 -8.57
C SER A 58 -12.33 -2.12 -9.34
N GLY A 59 -11.69 -1.73 -10.44
CA GLY A 59 -12.26 -0.74 -11.35
C GLY A 59 -11.52 0.59 -11.46
N GLN A 60 -11.56 1.17 -12.64
CA GLN A 60 -10.86 2.40 -13.03
C GLN A 60 -11.23 3.62 -12.18
N GLY A 61 -12.45 3.66 -11.60
CA GLY A 61 -12.92 4.78 -10.78
C GLY A 61 -12.11 4.98 -9.49
N ARG A 62 -11.72 3.90 -8.82
CA ARG A 62 -10.98 3.99 -7.56
C ARG A 62 -9.55 4.50 -7.75
N PHE A 63 -8.87 4.08 -8.82
CA PHE A 63 -7.54 4.59 -9.14
C PHE A 63 -7.56 6.09 -9.48
N SER A 64 -8.57 6.54 -10.22
CA SER A 64 -8.76 7.97 -10.51
C SER A 64 -8.93 8.79 -9.22
N GLU A 65 -9.68 8.27 -8.25
CA GLU A 65 -9.84 8.91 -6.94
C GLU A 65 -8.52 9.00 -6.17
N GLU A 66 -7.72 7.94 -6.18
CA GLU A 66 -6.40 7.92 -5.56
C GLU A 66 -5.44 8.92 -6.21
N MET A 67 -5.49 9.06 -7.53
CA MET A 67 -4.69 10.05 -8.28
C MET A 67 -5.12 11.50 -8.03
N SER A 68 -6.36 11.73 -7.62
CA SER A 68 -6.87 13.07 -7.32
C SER A 68 -6.48 13.54 -5.92
N PHE A 69 -6.37 12.62 -4.95
CA PHE A 69 -6.12 12.93 -3.55
C PHE A 69 -4.90 13.83 -3.29
N PRO A 70 -3.69 13.57 -3.85
CA PRO A 70 -2.53 14.42 -3.56
C PRO A 70 -2.70 15.86 -4.07
N TYR A 71 -3.39 16.06 -5.19
CA TYR A 71 -3.69 17.39 -5.68
C TYR A 71 -4.70 18.14 -4.79
N GLU A 72 -5.74 17.44 -4.33
CA GLU A 72 -6.74 18.01 -3.43
C GLU A 72 -6.12 18.37 -2.06
N ALA A 73 -5.21 17.54 -1.56
CA ALA A 73 -4.45 17.83 -0.34
C ALA A 73 -3.54 19.06 -0.52
N GLN A 74 -2.81 19.15 -1.64
CA GLN A 74 -1.98 20.29 -1.96
C GLN A 74 -2.80 21.58 -2.05
N LYS A 75 -3.97 21.54 -2.68
CA LYS A 75 -4.91 22.69 -2.75
C LYS A 75 -5.42 23.13 -1.39
N ALA A 76 -5.55 22.19 -0.44
CA ALA A 76 -5.87 22.47 0.95
C ALA A 76 -4.67 23.02 1.77
N GLY A 77 -3.50 23.21 1.16
CA GLY A 77 -2.28 23.67 1.83
C GLY A 77 -1.62 22.60 2.69
N LEU A 78 -1.88 21.32 2.39
CA LEU A 78 -1.37 20.15 3.12
C LEU A 78 -0.34 19.39 2.29
N ILE A 79 0.53 18.65 2.96
CA ILE A 79 1.56 17.81 2.34
C ILE A 79 1.02 16.38 2.24
N PRO A 80 0.73 15.87 1.03
CA PRO A 80 0.25 14.50 0.86
C PRO A 80 1.42 13.52 1.00
N ILE A 81 1.19 12.45 1.78
CA ILE A 81 2.18 11.40 2.02
C ILE A 81 1.55 10.04 1.71
N LEU A 82 2.18 9.30 0.80
CA LEU A 82 1.82 7.92 0.48
C LEU A 82 2.76 6.97 1.21
N VAL A 83 2.19 6.04 1.97
CA VAL A 83 2.94 4.98 2.66
C VAL A 83 2.40 3.63 2.21
N VAL A 84 3.24 2.85 1.52
CA VAL A 84 2.90 1.52 0.99
C VAL A 84 3.82 0.48 1.61
N PHE A 85 3.27 -0.41 2.43
CA PHE A 85 4.05 -1.42 3.16
C PHE A 85 4.46 -2.64 2.32
N ASP A 86 3.94 -2.76 1.11
CA ASP A 86 4.27 -3.82 0.14
C ASP A 86 5.47 -3.40 -0.73
N ASN A 87 6.39 -4.32 -0.98
CA ASN A 87 7.57 -4.12 -1.83
C ASN A 87 7.29 -4.32 -3.33
N ASN A 88 6.08 -4.76 -3.71
CA ASN A 88 5.76 -5.07 -5.09
C ASN A 88 5.68 -3.79 -5.94
N GLU A 89 6.58 -3.66 -6.90
CA GLU A 89 6.53 -2.59 -7.87
C GLU A 89 5.47 -2.87 -8.95
N SER A 90 4.71 -1.84 -9.29
CA SER A 90 3.76 -1.89 -10.40
C SER A 90 3.74 -0.56 -11.16
N ALA A 91 3.38 -0.60 -12.44
CA ALA A 91 3.27 0.61 -13.26
C ALA A 91 2.23 1.60 -12.67
N LEU A 92 1.19 1.10 -12.00
CA LEU A 92 0.18 1.93 -11.34
C LEU A 92 0.73 2.59 -10.08
N LEU A 93 1.53 1.85 -9.28
CA LEU A 93 2.19 2.42 -8.10
C LEU A 93 3.18 3.52 -8.51
N THR A 94 3.96 3.29 -9.59
CA THR A 94 4.87 4.29 -10.12
C THR A 94 4.13 5.58 -10.54
N LYS A 95 2.99 5.45 -11.23
CA LYS A 95 2.15 6.61 -11.59
C LYS A 95 1.64 7.34 -10.35
N LEU A 96 1.16 6.61 -9.35
CA LEU A 96 0.66 7.19 -8.10
C LEU A 96 1.78 7.92 -7.34
N LYS A 97 2.96 7.28 -7.18
CA LYS A 97 4.15 7.90 -6.59
C LYS A 97 4.51 9.22 -7.27
N ASN A 98 4.59 9.22 -8.61
CA ASN A 98 4.91 10.42 -9.36
C ASN A 98 3.90 11.53 -9.09
N ARG A 99 2.61 11.19 -9.01
CA ARG A 99 1.54 12.14 -8.71
C ARG A 99 1.70 12.79 -7.33
N TYR A 100 2.09 12.03 -6.31
CA TYR A 100 2.39 12.60 -4.98
C TYR A 100 3.57 13.57 -5.04
N ILE A 101 4.64 13.20 -5.73
CA ILE A 101 5.85 14.06 -5.89
C ILE A 101 5.50 15.35 -6.66
N GLU A 102 4.73 15.27 -7.75
CA GLU A 102 4.23 16.44 -8.50
C GLU A 102 3.44 17.42 -7.62
N CYS A 103 2.74 16.89 -6.63
CA CYS A 103 1.97 17.69 -5.66
C CYS A 103 2.78 18.09 -4.41
N ASN A 104 4.11 18.14 -4.49
CA ASN A 104 5.02 18.43 -3.37
C ASN A 104 4.87 17.49 -2.18
N GLY A 105 4.38 16.29 -2.43
CA GLY A 105 4.22 15.25 -1.42
C GLY A 105 5.44 14.35 -1.26
N LYS A 106 5.29 13.33 -0.42
CA LYS A 106 6.30 12.30 -0.15
C LYS A 106 5.73 10.92 -0.41
N CYS A 107 6.62 9.95 -0.67
CA CYS A 107 6.21 8.57 -0.88
C CYS A 107 7.23 7.62 -0.23
N TYR A 108 6.75 6.71 0.60
CA TYR A 108 7.53 5.67 1.27
C TYR A 108 6.97 4.31 0.90
N ILE A 109 7.80 3.42 0.34
CA ILE A 109 7.40 2.12 -0.19
C ILE A 109 8.26 1.03 0.44
N GLY A 110 7.64 -0.10 0.80
CA GLY A 110 8.32 -1.27 1.32
C GLY A 110 9.12 -0.96 2.58
N ASN A 111 10.41 -1.20 2.55
CA ASN A 111 11.29 -0.98 3.69
C ASN A 111 11.31 0.47 4.17
N ASP A 112 11.20 1.44 3.26
CA ASP A 112 11.12 2.86 3.63
C ASP A 112 9.82 3.18 4.38
N ALA A 113 8.71 2.48 4.05
CA ALA A 113 7.45 2.62 4.76
C ALA A 113 7.55 2.12 6.22
N TRP A 114 8.19 0.98 6.43
CA TRP A 114 8.43 0.47 7.79
C TRP A 114 9.40 1.37 8.57
N LYS A 115 10.41 1.91 7.90
CA LYS A 115 11.39 2.82 8.51
C LYS A 115 10.74 4.13 8.98
N ILE A 116 9.94 4.79 8.15
CA ILE A 116 9.26 6.02 8.57
C ILE A 116 8.26 5.77 9.70
N LEU A 117 7.57 4.62 9.71
CA LEU A 117 6.71 4.24 10.81
C LEU A 117 7.50 4.08 12.11
N GLN A 118 8.66 3.40 12.07
CA GLN A 118 9.54 3.25 13.22
C GLN A 118 10.07 4.60 13.74
N GLU A 119 10.51 5.48 12.84
CA GLU A 119 11.04 6.80 13.19
C GLU A 119 9.98 7.67 13.88
N ARG A 120 8.74 7.61 13.42
CA ARG A 120 7.63 8.42 13.96
C ARG A 120 7.03 7.85 15.24
N ALA A 121 6.86 6.54 15.31
CA ALA A 121 6.23 5.87 16.44
C ALA A 121 7.21 5.53 17.59
N GLY A 122 8.51 5.72 17.36
CA GLY A 122 9.53 5.60 18.40
C GLY A 122 9.97 4.18 18.73
N HIS A 123 10.61 4.05 19.89
CA HIS A 123 11.34 2.85 20.29
C HIS A 123 10.50 1.57 20.33
N GLU A 124 9.30 1.63 20.88
CA GLU A 124 8.41 0.47 21.04
C GLU A 124 7.99 -0.11 19.68
N MET A 125 7.69 0.75 18.72
CA MET A 125 7.40 0.34 17.35
C MET A 125 8.63 -0.30 16.69
N GLY A 126 9.82 0.22 16.97
CA GLY A 126 11.08 -0.38 16.51
C GLY A 126 11.24 -1.81 17.00
N ILE A 127 10.99 -2.07 18.28
CA ILE A 127 10.99 -3.43 18.85
C ILE A 127 9.97 -4.32 18.14
N PHE A 128 8.75 -3.84 17.96
CA PHE A 128 7.69 -4.60 17.28
C PHE A 128 8.08 -4.96 15.85
N ILE A 129 8.54 -3.98 15.06
CA ILE A 129 8.93 -4.19 13.66
C ILE A 129 10.09 -5.19 13.55
N ASN A 130 11.13 -5.03 14.36
CA ASN A 130 12.30 -5.92 14.35
C ASN A 130 11.96 -7.35 14.78
N LYS A 131 10.98 -7.53 15.67
CA LYS A 131 10.60 -8.85 16.17
C LYS A 131 9.56 -9.57 15.31
N TYR A 132 8.60 -8.84 14.75
CA TYR A 132 7.42 -9.45 14.13
C TYR A 132 7.24 -9.16 12.64
N ILE A 133 7.89 -8.11 12.10
CA ILE A 133 7.74 -7.71 10.71
C ILE A 133 8.94 -8.17 9.86
N TYR A 134 10.15 -7.75 10.21
CA TYR A 134 11.33 -8.08 9.39
C TYR A 134 11.66 -9.58 9.32
N PRO A 135 11.57 -10.39 10.39
CA PRO A 135 11.94 -11.80 10.28
C PRO A 135 11.08 -12.59 9.27
N PRO A 136 9.74 -12.47 9.23
CA PRO A 136 8.93 -13.09 8.19
C PRO A 136 9.25 -12.59 6.78
N ILE A 137 9.44 -11.27 6.59
CA ILE A 137 9.79 -10.69 5.29
C ILE A 137 11.11 -11.27 4.79
N ASN A 138 12.16 -11.22 5.61
CA ASN A 138 13.48 -11.75 5.26
C ASN A 138 13.43 -13.25 4.96
N SER A 139 12.65 -14.02 5.72
CA SER A 139 12.45 -15.45 5.46
C SER A 139 11.78 -15.71 4.13
N MET A 140 10.76 -14.94 3.77
CA MET A 140 10.09 -15.05 2.46
C MET A 140 11.04 -14.68 1.32
N GLU A 141 11.80 -13.60 1.45
CA GLU A 141 12.79 -13.18 0.44
C GLU A 141 13.87 -14.24 0.23
N GLN A 142 14.38 -14.85 1.31
CA GLN A 142 15.34 -15.95 1.23
C GLN A 142 14.74 -17.18 0.54
N CYS A 143 13.49 -17.53 0.83
CA CYS A 143 12.80 -18.62 0.16
C CYS A 143 12.62 -18.37 -1.34
N LEU A 144 12.31 -17.14 -1.74
CA LEU A 144 12.16 -16.76 -3.15
C LEU A 144 13.50 -16.79 -3.90
N GLN A 145 14.60 -16.41 -3.24
CA GLN A 145 15.93 -16.42 -3.83
C GLN A 145 16.54 -17.83 -3.91
N SER A 146 16.26 -18.69 -2.91
CA SER A 146 16.90 -20.01 -2.82
C SER A 146 16.22 -21.09 -3.65
N ASN A 147 14.96 -20.90 -4.08
CA ASN A 147 14.18 -21.89 -4.79
C ASN A 147 13.10 -21.26 -5.68
N PRO A 148 13.41 -20.92 -6.93
CA PRO A 148 12.37 -20.80 -7.93
C PRO A 148 11.80 -22.21 -8.16
N HIS A 149 10.89 -22.66 -7.31
CA HIS A 149 10.13 -23.86 -7.56
C HIS A 149 9.19 -23.57 -8.71
N GLU A 150 9.66 -23.86 -9.90
CA GLU A 150 8.82 -23.91 -11.08
C GLU A 150 7.82 -25.06 -10.87
N ILE A 151 6.64 -24.72 -10.39
CA ILE A 151 5.55 -25.69 -10.28
C ILE A 151 4.91 -25.82 -11.65
N THR A 152 5.11 -26.96 -12.27
CA THR A 152 4.46 -27.29 -13.53
C THR A 152 3.17 -28.06 -13.25
N LEU A 153 2.07 -27.59 -13.82
CA LEU A 153 0.79 -28.26 -13.78
C LEU A 153 0.45 -28.75 -15.18
N SER A 154 0.36 -30.06 -15.37
CA SER A 154 -0.03 -30.65 -16.65
C SER A 154 -1.29 -31.49 -16.51
N LYS A 155 -2.22 -31.33 -17.46
CA LYS A 155 -3.42 -32.13 -17.56
C LYS A 155 -3.20 -33.27 -18.55
N GLN A 156 -3.40 -34.52 -18.10
CA GLN A 156 -3.48 -35.72 -18.91
C GLN A 156 -4.94 -36.19 -18.97
N GLU A 157 -5.27 -37.16 -19.85
CA GLU A 157 -6.68 -37.59 -20.05
C GLU A 157 -7.37 -37.99 -18.74
N SER A 158 -6.72 -38.78 -17.91
CA SER A 158 -7.28 -39.29 -16.64
C SER A 158 -6.60 -38.67 -15.36
N GLN A 159 -5.65 -37.80 -15.52
CA GLN A 159 -4.83 -37.34 -14.39
C GLN A 159 -4.45 -35.87 -14.50
N ILE A 160 -4.24 -35.24 -13.33
CA ILE A 160 -3.55 -33.96 -13.20
C ILE A 160 -2.19 -34.24 -12.55
N VAL A 161 -1.12 -33.85 -13.22
CA VAL A 161 0.24 -33.99 -12.70
C VAL A 161 0.74 -32.63 -12.23
N ILE A 162 1.12 -32.56 -10.96
CA ILE A 162 1.78 -31.41 -10.34
C ILE A 162 3.23 -31.82 -10.10
N SER A 163 4.17 -31.10 -10.68
CA SER A 163 5.58 -31.41 -10.51
C SER A 163 6.43 -30.15 -10.25
N ASN A 164 7.49 -30.31 -9.50
CA ASN A 164 8.58 -29.37 -9.38
C ASN A 164 9.90 -30.09 -9.73
N THR A 165 11.03 -29.43 -9.54
CA THR A 165 12.36 -30.00 -9.86
C THR A 165 12.67 -31.29 -9.13
N THR A 166 12.04 -31.57 -7.98
CA THR A 166 12.35 -32.70 -7.10
C THR A 166 11.20 -33.66 -6.86
N ASN A 167 9.96 -33.20 -6.97
CA ASN A 167 8.76 -33.98 -6.60
C ASN A 167 7.74 -33.98 -7.73
N ARG A 168 7.00 -35.10 -7.83
CA ARG A 168 5.88 -35.27 -8.75
C ARG A 168 4.70 -35.86 -8.00
N TYR A 169 3.52 -35.23 -8.10
CA TYR A 169 2.26 -35.66 -7.55
C TYR A 169 1.26 -35.88 -8.68
N THR A 170 0.48 -36.94 -8.56
CA THR A 170 -0.54 -37.28 -9.54
C THR A 170 -1.89 -37.35 -8.83
N ILE A 171 -2.89 -36.70 -9.41
CA ILE A 171 -4.28 -36.73 -8.95
C ILE A 171 -5.10 -37.38 -10.04
N ASP A 172 -5.72 -38.51 -9.71
CA ASP A 172 -6.66 -39.20 -10.64
C ASP A 172 -7.94 -38.37 -10.77
N ARG A 173 -8.45 -38.31 -12.00
CA ARG A 173 -9.72 -37.66 -12.29
C ARG A 173 -10.77 -38.76 -12.49
N GLU A 174 -11.82 -38.72 -11.68
CA GLU A 174 -13.06 -39.44 -12.03
C GLU A 174 -13.68 -38.74 -13.25
N ILE A 175 -13.82 -39.51 -14.35
CA ILE A 175 -14.42 -39.05 -15.60
C ILE A 175 -15.89 -39.49 -15.61
#